data_6d6fdd6406fb1ff9ed1bd620473be0f3
#
_entry.id   6d6fdd6406fb1ff9ed1bd620473be0f3
#
_cell.length_a   1.000
_cell.length_b   1.000
_cell.length_c   1.000
_cell.angle_alpha   90.00
_cell.angle_beta   90.00
_cell.angle_gamma   90.00
#
_symmetry.space_group_name_H-M   'P 1'
#
loop_
_entity.id
_entity.type
_entity.pdbx_description
1 polymer ?
#
loop_
_entity_poly.entity_id
_entity_poly.type
_entity_poly.pdbx_seq_one_letter_code
_entity_poly.pdbx_strand_id
1 'polypeptide(L)'
;MEIDNIKNILRKKATIFQTGGKRPDLSINESWIGKIPYSLPNETYPIDRYQDKMYAIMMLNLTQVPFVPEALKDIKVIAVFLSPNFAKDLSNLSGSFCIREYDSLEELVPNEMSFTFPNLKPFPLIPRLVTDEFPEWDTEDFPNNIQDKILELENTIGIDYYEDMFEENRYIHKLGGYATFAQSGIQWPADYEFIFQITEDPKAKFGIIHGGGIYFAKNSKTNDWIAHCDFL
;
A
#
# COMPACT_ATOMS: atom_id res chain seq x y z
N MET A 1 -11.71 21.82 21.45
CA MET A 1 -11.33 20.69 22.36
C MET A 1 -11.88 19.36 21.89
N GLU A 2 -13.17 19.22 21.58
CA GLU A 2 -13.75 17.94 21.11
C GLU A 2 -13.33 17.59 19.67
N ILE A 3 -13.38 18.56 18.76
CA ILE A 3 -12.91 18.43 17.37
C ILE A 3 -11.43 18.02 17.32
N ASP A 4 -10.58 18.68 18.06
CA ASP A 4 -9.14 18.36 18.11
C ASP A 4 -8.89 16.93 18.63
N ASN A 5 -9.72 16.48 19.58
CA ASN A 5 -9.62 15.12 20.09
C ASN A 5 -10.01 14.08 19.01
N ILE A 6 -11.09 14.34 18.27
CA ILE A 6 -11.51 13.50 17.15
C ILE A 6 -10.43 13.49 16.06
N LYS A 7 -9.91 14.66 15.67
CA LYS A 7 -8.80 14.76 14.70
C LYS A 7 -7.58 13.95 15.14
N ASN A 8 -7.23 13.98 16.43
CA ASN A 8 -6.12 13.20 16.96
C ASN A 8 -6.36 11.68 16.94
N ILE A 9 -7.61 11.24 17.10
CA ILE A 9 -7.98 9.83 17.00
C ILE A 9 -7.94 9.36 15.55
N LEU A 10 -8.42 10.18 14.62
CA LEU A 10 -8.48 9.84 13.19
C LEU A 10 -7.12 9.92 12.50
N ARG A 11 -6.25 10.81 12.94
CA ARG A 11 -4.97 11.06 12.28
C ARG A 11 -4.05 9.85 12.34
N LYS A 12 -3.65 9.34 11.18
CA LYS A 12 -2.65 8.27 11.06
C LYS A 12 -1.37 8.74 10.40
N LYS A 13 -0.27 8.04 10.71
CA LYS A 13 1.01 8.20 10.03
C LYS A 13 1.07 7.28 8.82
N ALA A 14 1.78 7.74 7.79
CA ALA A 14 2.13 6.89 6.66
C ALA A 14 3.53 7.25 6.14
N THR A 15 4.15 6.30 5.45
CA THR A 15 5.27 6.57 4.55
C THR A 15 4.73 6.63 3.13
N ILE A 16 4.82 7.77 2.49
CA ILE A 16 4.53 7.93 1.05
C ILE A 16 5.81 7.76 0.25
N PHE A 17 5.70 7.31 -1.01
CA PHE A 17 6.84 7.04 -1.88
C PHE A 17 6.78 7.92 -3.13
N GLN A 18 7.82 8.71 -3.33
CA GLN A 18 8.02 9.49 -4.56
C GLN A 18 8.89 8.70 -5.53
N THR A 19 8.43 8.52 -6.76
CA THR A 19 9.12 7.78 -7.80
C THR A 19 10.25 8.59 -8.43
N GLY A 20 11.46 8.05 -8.39
CA GLY A 20 12.68 8.69 -8.90
C GLY A 20 13.02 9.98 -8.15
N GLY A 21 13.73 10.89 -8.83
CA GLY A 21 14.16 12.17 -8.21
C GLY A 21 15.55 12.09 -7.58
N LYS A 22 16.16 10.90 -7.54
CA LYS A 22 17.56 10.68 -7.17
C LYS A 22 18.25 9.76 -8.17
N ARG A 23 19.59 9.83 -8.22
CA ARG A 23 20.39 8.82 -8.91
C ARG A 23 20.44 7.57 -8.02
N PRO A 24 20.08 6.38 -8.53
CA PRO A 24 20.17 5.15 -7.75
C PRO A 24 21.62 4.79 -7.43
N ASP A 25 21.86 4.23 -6.25
CA ASP A 25 23.14 3.64 -5.84
C ASP A 25 23.18 2.11 -6.02
N LEU A 26 22.03 1.53 -6.35
CA LEU A 26 21.82 0.08 -6.56
C LEU A 26 22.12 -0.76 -5.33
N SER A 27 22.10 -0.17 -4.14
CA SER A 27 22.25 -0.91 -2.88
C SER A 27 20.95 -1.57 -2.43
N ILE A 28 21.08 -2.53 -1.51
CA ILE A 28 19.93 -3.15 -0.85
C ILE A 28 19.10 -2.14 -0.04
N ASN A 29 19.66 -0.98 0.27
CA ASN A 29 18.97 0.08 1.02
C ASN A 29 17.92 0.83 0.20
N GLU A 30 17.87 0.61 -1.10
CA GLU A 30 16.89 1.27 -1.97
C GLU A 30 15.60 0.48 -2.09
N SER A 31 14.46 1.19 -1.99
CA SER A 31 13.16 0.69 -2.44
C SER A 31 12.98 0.96 -3.93
N TRP A 32 12.27 0.06 -4.63
CA TRP A 32 12.12 0.11 -6.08
C TRP A 32 10.68 -0.14 -6.54
N ILE A 33 10.30 0.53 -7.61
CA ILE A 33 9.20 0.13 -8.48
C ILE A 33 9.77 -0.39 -9.80
N GLY A 34 9.14 -1.42 -10.40
CA GLY A 34 9.51 -1.98 -11.71
C GLY A 34 10.63 -3.00 -11.70
N LYS A 35 11.20 -3.33 -10.55
CA LYS A 35 12.12 -4.44 -10.36
C LYS A 35 12.24 -4.86 -8.90
N ILE A 36 12.75 -6.07 -8.69
CA ILE A 36 13.14 -6.62 -7.39
C ILE A 36 14.61 -7.03 -7.52
N PRO A 37 15.56 -6.19 -7.04
CA PRO A 37 16.99 -6.43 -7.28
C PRO A 37 17.64 -7.45 -6.35
N TYR A 38 16.97 -7.85 -5.28
CA TYR A 38 17.47 -8.78 -4.27
C TYR A 38 16.43 -9.84 -3.93
N SER A 39 16.88 -11.06 -3.66
CA SER A 39 16.05 -12.15 -3.19
C SER A 39 16.89 -13.14 -2.35
N LEU A 40 16.26 -14.15 -1.77
CA LEU A 40 17.00 -15.27 -1.18
C LEU A 40 17.75 -16.05 -2.27
N PRO A 41 18.88 -16.71 -1.92
CA PRO A 41 19.59 -17.59 -2.84
C PRO A 41 18.67 -18.64 -3.45
N ASN A 42 18.77 -18.83 -4.76
CA ASN A 42 17.96 -19.81 -5.53
C ASN A 42 16.44 -19.56 -5.54
N GLU A 43 16.00 -18.40 -5.10
CA GLU A 43 14.59 -18.03 -5.15
C GLU A 43 14.15 -17.78 -6.60
N THR A 44 13.02 -18.36 -6.98
CA THR A 44 12.46 -18.25 -8.34
C THR A 44 11.26 -17.31 -8.35
N TYR A 45 10.88 -16.84 -9.53
CA TYR A 45 9.64 -16.08 -9.67
C TYR A 45 8.44 -16.88 -9.17
N PRO A 46 7.50 -16.24 -8.47
CA PRO A 46 6.22 -16.87 -8.19
C PRO A 46 5.42 -17.07 -9.47
N ILE A 47 4.57 -18.08 -9.45
CA ILE A 47 3.61 -18.38 -10.51
C ILE A 47 2.20 -18.07 -10.01
N ASP A 48 1.34 -17.65 -10.90
CA ASP A 48 -0.06 -17.37 -10.59
C ASP A 48 -0.93 -18.66 -10.61
N ARG A 49 -2.23 -18.51 -10.33
CA ARG A 49 -3.20 -19.62 -10.38
C ARG A 49 -3.36 -20.25 -11.77
N TYR A 50 -2.88 -19.58 -12.83
CA TYR A 50 -2.87 -20.12 -14.20
C TYR A 50 -1.53 -20.72 -14.62
N GLN A 51 -0.56 -20.83 -13.70
CA GLN A 51 0.81 -21.28 -13.91
C GLN A 51 1.66 -20.32 -14.73
N ASP A 52 1.23 -19.05 -14.87
CA ASP A 52 2.01 -18.03 -15.51
C ASP A 52 2.97 -17.36 -14.51
N LYS A 53 4.17 -17.02 -14.98
CA LYS A 53 5.17 -16.29 -14.20
C LYS A 53 4.66 -14.91 -13.84
N MET A 54 4.68 -14.55 -12.54
CA MET A 54 4.24 -13.24 -12.09
C MET A 54 5.24 -12.13 -12.44
N TYR A 55 4.74 -10.92 -12.61
CA TYR A 55 5.55 -9.72 -12.81
C TYR A 55 6.11 -9.19 -11.48
N ALA A 56 7.40 -8.83 -11.48
CA ALA A 56 8.02 -8.09 -10.37
C ALA A 56 7.55 -6.61 -10.41
N ILE A 57 6.90 -6.16 -9.36
CA ILE A 57 6.29 -4.82 -9.33
C ILE A 57 7.07 -3.87 -8.44
N MET A 58 7.27 -4.23 -7.18
CA MET A 58 7.81 -3.33 -6.17
C MET A 58 8.64 -4.09 -5.14
N MET A 59 9.71 -3.47 -4.68
CA MET A 59 10.46 -3.91 -3.50
C MET A 59 10.58 -2.73 -2.54
N LEU A 60 10.15 -2.90 -1.30
CA LEU A 60 10.26 -1.89 -0.24
C LEU A 60 11.24 -2.37 0.83
N ASN A 61 12.30 -1.60 1.05
CA ASN A 61 13.17 -1.79 2.21
C ASN A 61 12.59 -1.01 3.40
N LEU A 62 12.02 -1.73 4.35
CA LEU A 62 11.33 -1.16 5.51
C LEU A 62 12.29 -0.60 6.56
N THR A 63 13.59 -0.94 6.49
CA THR A 63 14.59 -0.37 7.40
C THR A 63 14.96 1.07 7.07
N GLN A 64 14.61 1.53 5.87
CA GLN A 64 14.95 2.87 5.36
C GLN A 64 13.72 3.79 5.27
N VAL A 65 12.55 3.35 5.77
CA VAL A 65 11.33 4.16 5.75
C VAL A 65 11.07 4.80 7.11
N PRO A 66 10.51 6.01 7.16
CA PRO A 66 10.30 6.75 8.40
C PRO A 66 9.15 6.22 9.27
N PHE A 67 8.23 5.45 8.70
CA PHE A 67 7.13 4.81 9.40
C PHE A 67 6.83 3.43 8.81
N VAL A 68 6.63 2.44 9.67
CA VAL A 68 6.23 1.07 9.33
C VAL A 68 4.99 0.71 10.17
N PRO A 69 3.93 0.17 9.57
CA PRO A 69 2.80 -0.39 10.33
C PRO A 69 3.22 -1.49 11.29
N GLU A 70 2.54 -1.62 12.43
CA GLU A 70 2.86 -2.61 13.47
C GLU A 70 2.89 -4.05 12.93
N ALA A 71 1.99 -4.39 12.01
CA ALA A 71 1.94 -5.71 11.36
C ALA A 71 3.19 -6.10 10.56
N LEU A 72 4.07 -5.13 10.28
CA LEU A 72 5.33 -5.34 9.54
C LEU A 72 6.59 -5.05 10.38
N LYS A 73 6.47 -4.83 11.69
CA LYS A 73 7.59 -4.40 12.56
C LYS A 73 8.83 -5.29 12.49
N ASP A 74 8.63 -6.60 12.31
CA ASP A 74 9.71 -7.59 12.27
C ASP A 74 10.20 -7.87 10.85
N ILE A 75 9.52 -7.34 9.82
CA ILE A 75 9.87 -7.49 8.42
C ILE A 75 10.83 -6.38 8.00
N LYS A 76 11.88 -6.74 7.27
CA LYS A 76 12.89 -5.79 6.76
C LYS A 76 12.65 -5.40 5.32
N VAL A 77 12.14 -6.33 4.52
CA VAL A 77 11.86 -6.09 3.09
C VAL A 77 10.57 -6.80 2.72
N ILE A 78 9.78 -6.14 1.88
CA ILE A 78 8.68 -6.78 1.15
C ILE A 78 8.93 -6.69 -0.36
N ALA A 79 8.63 -7.78 -1.06
CA ALA A 79 8.66 -7.85 -2.52
C ALA A 79 7.26 -8.21 -3.05
N VAL A 80 6.75 -7.41 -3.97
CA VAL A 80 5.39 -7.52 -4.50
C VAL A 80 5.43 -7.98 -5.95
N PHE A 81 4.69 -9.03 -6.22
CA PHE A 81 4.51 -9.60 -7.56
C PHE A 81 3.03 -9.62 -7.92
N LEU A 82 2.73 -9.40 -9.19
CA LEU A 82 1.38 -9.47 -9.73
C LEU A 82 1.30 -10.42 -10.93
N SER A 83 0.20 -11.13 -11.03
CA SER A 83 -0.11 -11.98 -12.17
C SER A 83 -0.24 -11.16 -13.46
N PRO A 84 0.25 -11.65 -14.62
CA PRO A 84 -0.08 -11.08 -15.92
C PRO A 84 -1.59 -11.15 -16.22
N ASN A 85 -2.31 -12.00 -15.51
CA ASN A 85 -3.75 -12.23 -15.62
C ASN A 85 -4.55 -11.48 -14.54
N PHE A 86 -3.93 -10.56 -13.81
CA PHE A 86 -4.54 -9.85 -12.67
C PHE A 86 -5.91 -9.24 -12.99
N ALA A 87 -6.04 -8.61 -14.16
CA ALA A 87 -7.28 -7.95 -14.58
C ALA A 87 -8.39 -8.91 -15.06
N LYS A 88 -8.15 -10.23 -15.14
CA LYS A 88 -9.17 -11.18 -15.59
C LYS A 88 -10.30 -11.40 -14.58
N ASP A 89 -9.99 -11.23 -13.29
CA ASP A 89 -10.98 -11.45 -12.23
C ASP A 89 -10.63 -10.55 -11.02
N LEU A 90 -11.12 -9.32 -11.05
CA LEU A 90 -10.89 -8.35 -9.99
C LEU A 90 -11.75 -8.60 -8.75
N SER A 91 -12.79 -9.43 -8.87
CA SER A 91 -13.62 -9.81 -7.73
C SER A 91 -12.95 -10.86 -6.83
N ASN A 92 -11.96 -11.59 -7.35
CA ASN A 92 -11.19 -12.59 -6.61
C ASN A 92 -9.71 -12.52 -6.98
N LEU A 93 -8.94 -11.81 -6.19
CA LEU A 93 -7.50 -11.64 -6.39
C LEU A 93 -6.64 -12.75 -5.78
N SER A 94 -7.24 -13.77 -5.15
CA SER A 94 -6.50 -14.92 -4.63
C SER A 94 -5.67 -15.60 -5.72
N GLY A 95 -4.36 -15.79 -5.47
CA GLY A 95 -3.42 -16.34 -6.44
C GLY A 95 -3.09 -15.42 -7.63
N SER A 96 -3.57 -14.16 -7.62
CA SER A 96 -3.23 -13.14 -8.63
C SER A 96 -2.13 -12.20 -8.17
N PHE A 97 -1.68 -12.31 -6.94
CA PHE A 97 -0.54 -11.58 -6.39
C PHE A 97 0.29 -12.50 -5.47
N CYS A 98 1.52 -12.10 -5.22
CA CYS A 98 2.39 -12.71 -4.24
C CYS A 98 3.16 -11.60 -3.51
N ILE A 99 3.14 -11.64 -2.18
CA ILE A 99 3.98 -10.80 -1.34
C ILE A 99 4.98 -11.70 -0.64
N ARG A 100 6.26 -11.39 -0.79
CA ARG A 100 7.34 -12.04 -0.05
C ARG A 100 7.82 -11.11 1.04
N GLU A 101 7.94 -11.65 2.23
CA GLU A 101 8.43 -10.97 3.40
C GLU A 101 9.81 -11.53 3.76
N TYR A 102 10.75 -10.63 4.04
CA TYR A 102 12.10 -11.00 4.47
C TYR A 102 12.39 -10.29 5.79
N ASP A 103 12.78 -11.04 6.78
CA ASP A 103 13.10 -10.56 8.14
C ASP A 103 14.59 -10.24 8.32
N SER A 104 15.42 -10.58 7.34
CA SER A 104 16.86 -10.32 7.33
C SER A 104 17.32 -9.71 6.01
N LEU A 105 18.15 -8.66 6.07
CA LEU A 105 18.84 -8.11 4.89
C LEU A 105 20.08 -8.93 4.53
N GLU A 106 20.69 -9.59 5.50
CA GLU A 106 21.97 -10.30 5.34
C GLU A 106 21.82 -11.57 4.51
N GLU A 107 20.61 -12.14 4.48
CA GLU A 107 20.30 -13.33 3.69
C GLU A 107 19.99 -13.03 2.23
N LEU A 108 19.74 -11.77 1.90
CA LEU A 108 19.39 -11.34 0.55
C LEU A 108 20.63 -11.16 -0.29
N VAL A 109 20.63 -11.77 -1.47
CA VAL A 109 21.70 -11.65 -2.46
C VAL A 109 21.22 -10.91 -3.70
N PRO A 110 22.13 -10.27 -4.46
CA PRO A 110 21.78 -9.70 -5.76
C PRO A 110 21.21 -10.79 -6.67
N ASN A 111 19.96 -10.66 -7.01
CA ASN A 111 19.25 -11.56 -7.92
C ASN A 111 18.13 -10.77 -8.58
N GLU A 112 18.47 -10.02 -9.61
CA GLU A 112 17.53 -9.09 -10.23
C GLU A 112 16.37 -9.82 -10.90
N MET A 113 15.19 -9.60 -10.33
CA MET A 113 13.93 -10.00 -10.90
C MET A 113 13.32 -8.81 -11.67
N SER A 114 13.56 -8.80 -12.97
CA SER A 114 13.17 -7.69 -13.88
C SER A 114 12.06 -8.07 -14.87
N PHE A 115 11.50 -9.28 -14.76
CA PHE A 115 10.31 -9.65 -15.54
C PHE A 115 9.11 -8.88 -15.00
N THR A 116 8.65 -7.89 -15.74
CA THR A 116 7.64 -6.92 -15.30
C THR A 116 6.64 -6.59 -16.39
N PHE A 117 5.65 -5.76 -16.07
CA PHE A 117 4.65 -5.32 -17.05
C PHE A 117 5.32 -4.67 -18.28
N PRO A 118 4.76 -4.86 -19.48
CA PRO A 118 5.20 -4.15 -20.66
C PRO A 118 5.21 -2.63 -20.40
N ASN A 119 6.33 -2.00 -20.71
CA ASN A 119 6.59 -0.56 -20.52
C ASN A 119 6.80 -0.07 -19.08
N LEU A 120 6.61 -0.86 -18.04
CA LEU A 120 6.96 -0.47 -16.68
C LEU A 120 8.46 -0.18 -16.58
N LYS A 121 8.81 1.01 -16.11
CA LYS A 121 10.19 1.46 -15.98
C LYS A 121 10.66 1.36 -14.53
N PRO A 122 11.85 0.80 -14.28
CA PRO A 122 12.39 0.72 -12.94
C PRO A 122 12.85 2.11 -12.45
N PHE A 123 12.38 2.48 -11.26
CA PHE A 123 12.81 3.67 -10.53
C PHE A 123 13.03 3.39 -9.05
N PRO A 124 14.02 4.05 -8.42
CA PRO A 124 14.09 4.08 -6.97
C PRO A 124 12.90 4.86 -6.41
N LEU A 125 12.46 4.45 -5.24
CA LEU A 125 11.40 5.10 -4.48
C LEU A 125 12.01 5.87 -3.31
N ILE A 126 11.61 7.14 -3.13
CA ILE A 126 12.07 8.00 -2.04
C ILE A 126 10.96 8.04 -0.99
N PRO A 127 11.20 7.48 0.21
CA PRO A 127 10.21 7.50 1.29
C PRO A 127 10.15 8.87 1.95
N ARG A 128 8.93 9.30 2.34
CA ARG A 128 8.66 10.50 3.13
C ARG A 128 7.61 10.22 4.19
N LEU A 129 7.81 10.75 5.39
CA LEU A 129 6.81 10.71 6.44
C LEU A 129 5.69 11.69 6.15
N VAL A 130 4.46 11.25 6.32
CA VAL A 130 3.28 12.07 6.51
C VAL A 130 2.59 11.69 7.82
N THR A 131 1.94 12.65 8.47
CA THR A 131 1.37 12.46 9.81
C THR A 131 -0.08 12.90 9.90
N ASP A 132 -0.70 13.15 8.76
CA ASP A 132 -1.98 13.82 8.59
C ASP A 132 -2.91 13.07 7.63
N GLU A 133 -2.77 11.74 7.55
CA GLU A 133 -3.71 10.90 6.81
C GLU A 133 -5.02 10.74 7.59
N PHE A 134 -6.14 10.99 6.91
CA PHE A 134 -7.50 10.88 7.42
C PHE A 134 -8.32 9.90 6.59
N PRO A 135 -9.31 9.20 7.18
CA PRO A 135 -10.18 8.30 6.43
C PRO A 135 -11.15 9.11 5.55
N GLU A 136 -11.48 8.59 4.37
CA GLU A 136 -12.62 9.09 3.61
C GLU A 136 -13.92 8.75 4.34
N TRP A 137 -14.94 9.62 4.25
CA TRP A 137 -16.19 9.45 5.01
C TRP A 137 -16.91 8.13 4.73
N ASP A 138 -16.88 7.70 3.48
CA ASP A 138 -17.58 6.49 3.02
C ASP A 138 -16.81 5.18 3.27
N THR A 139 -15.75 5.22 4.08
CA THR A 139 -14.97 4.03 4.44
C THR A 139 -15.36 3.52 5.83
N GLU A 140 -15.17 2.22 6.10
CA GLU A 140 -15.35 1.66 7.46
C GLU A 140 -14.09 1.79 8.34
N ASP A 141 -13.13 2.61 7.92
CA ASP A 141 -11.87 2.81 8.66
C ASP A 141 -12.01 3.71 9.90
N PHE A 142 -13.22 4.20 10.17
CA PHE A 142 -13.48 4.98 11.39
C PHE A 142 -13.47 4.10 12.64
N PRO A 143 -12.79 4.51 13.70
CA PRO A 143 -12.94 3.86 15.00
C PRO A 143 -14.39 3.90 15.48
N ASN A 144 -14.79 2.87 16.25
CA ASN A 144 -16.16 2.75 16.76
C ASN A 144 -16.72 4.06 17.32
N ASN A 145 -17.94 4.43 16.92
CA ASN A 145 -18.69 5.61 17.35
C ASN A 145 -18.11 6.99 17.00
N ILE A 146 -17.01 7.08 16.25
CA ILE A 146 -16.45 8.41 15.87
C ILE A 146 -17.33 9.06 14.81
N GLN A 147 -17.82 8.33 13.82
CA GLN A 147 -18.78 8.87 12.84
C GLN A 147 -20.05 9.40 13.52
N ASP A 148 -20.62 8.65 14.47
CA ASP A 148 -21.82 9.10 15.20
C ASP A 148 -21.56 10.41 15.96
N LYS A 149 -20.40 10.56 16.58
CA LYS A 149 -19.99 11.80 17.26
C LYS A 149 -19.83 12.97 16.30
N ILE A 150 -19.25 12.72 15.12
CA ILE A 150 -19.11 13.76 14.09
C ILE A 150 -20.51 14.21 13.65
N LEU A 151 -21.41 13.28 13.34
CA LEU A 151 -22.80 13.58 12.98
C LEU A 151 -23.55 14.37 14.09
N GLU A 152 -23.30 14.04 15.37
CA GLU A 152 -23.85 14.80 16.49
C GLU A 152 -23.33 16.24 16.49
N LEU A 153 -22.05 16.45 16.25
CA LEU A 153 -21.44 17.78 16.17
C LEU A 153 -21.94 18.57 14.94
N GLU A 154 -22.11 17.90 13.79
CA GLU A 154 -22.73 18.54 12.61
C GLU A 154 -24.11 19.08 12.93
N ASN A 155 -24.95 18.27 13.63
CA ASN A 155 -26.30 18.66 13.99
C ASN A 155 -26.38 19.73 15.09
N THR A 156 -25.41 19.78 16.01
CA THR A 156 -25.47 20.67 17.19
C THR A 156 -24.75 22.00 17.00
N ILE A 157 -23.61 21.99 16.31
CA ILE A 157 -22.78 23.20 16.13
C ILE A 157 -22.46 23.51 14.67
N GLY A 158 -22.98 22.69 13.72
CA GLY A 158 -22.91 22.99 12.29
C GLY A 158 -21.54 22.80 11.66
N ILE A 159 -20.71 21.87 12.19
CA ILE A 159 -19.44 21.51 11.56
C ILE A 159 -19.68 20.64 10.32
N ASP A 160 -18.69 20.58 9.45
CA ASP A 160 -18.62 19.64 8.31
C ASP A 160 -17.33 18.82 8.40
N TYR A 161 -17.43 17.52 8.15
CA TYR A 161 -16.26 16.65 8.28
C TYR A 161 -15.11 17.07 7.35
N TYR A 162 -15.41 17.32 6.08
CA TYR A 162 -14.39 17.64 5.08
C TYR A 162 -13.85 19.07 5.21
N GLU A 163 -14.67 20.02 5.63
CA GLU A 163 -14.25 21.41 5.77
C GLU A 163 -13.50 21.67 7.09
N ASP A 164 -13.92 21.01 8.19
CA ASP A 164 -13.45 21.35 9.54
C ASP A 164 -12.49 20.32 10.15
N MET A 165 -12.57 19.06 9.72
CA MET A 165 -11.81 17.96 10.35
C MET A 165 -10.83 17.26 9.42
N PHE A 166 -11.24 16.89 8.22
CA PHE A 166 -10.43 16.18 7.26
C PHE A 166 -9.20 17.02 6.86
N GLU A 167 -8.03 16.40 6.81
CA GLU A 167 -6.81 17.06 6.36
C GLU A 167 -6.42 16.55 4.97
N GLU A 168 -6.09 15.26 4.85
CA GLU A 168 -5.74 14.68 3.55
C GLU A 168 -5.83 13.14 3.57
N ASN A 169 -6.12 12.54 2.40
CA ASN A 169 -5.90 11.13 2.12
C ASN A 169 -5.23 11.01 0.74
N ARG A 170 -3.93 10.72 0.72
CA ARG A 170 -3.10 10.86 -0.49
C ARG A 170 -3.21 9.64 -1.39
N TYR A 171 -3.69 9.85 -2.62
CA TYR A 171 -3.68 8.84 -3.68
C TYR A 171 -2.28 8.72 -4.30
N ILE A 172 -1.41 7.98 -3.64
CA ILE A 172 0.00 7.74 -4.01
C ILE A 172 0.43 6.36 -3.49
N HIS A 173 1.55 5.82 -3.97
CA HIS A 173 2.17 4.66 -3.29
C HIS A 173 2.41 5.01 -1.84
N LYS A 174 1.82 4.29 -0.91
CA LYS A 174 2.00 4.54 0.52
C LYS A 174 1.94 3.27 1.37
N LEU A 175 2.60 3.33 2.51
CA LEU A 175 2.66 2.31 3.55
C LEU A 175 2.07 2.90 4.83
N GLY A 176 1.01 2.30 5.35
CA GLY A 176 0.23 2.83 6.47
C GLY A 176 -0.76 3.92 6.07
N GLY A 177 -1.28 4.66 7.05
CA GLY A 177 -2.37 5.60 6.85
C GLY A 177 -3.71 4.92 6.60
N TYR A 178 -4.47 5.43 5.64
CA TYR A 178 -5.74 4.88 5.19
C TYR A 178 -5.69 4.56 3.69
N ALA A 179 -6.43 3.55 3.27
CA ALA A 179 -6.60 3.27 1.84
C ALA A 179 -7.32 4.44 1.14
N THR A 180 -6.90 4.74 -0.08
CA THR A 180 -7.51 5.81 -0.89
C THR A 180 -8.35 5.16 -1.99
N PHE A 181 -9.48 4.56 -1.60
CA PHE A 181 -10.36 3.87 -2.53
C PHE A 181 -11.00 4.86 -3.52
N ALA A 182 -11.09 4.45 -4.78
CA ALA A 182 -11.83 5.19 -5.81
C ALA A 182 -13.34 4.95 -5.72
N GLN A 183 -13.74 3.83 -5.11
CA GLN A 183 -15.14 3.43 -4.91
C GLN A 183 -15.48 3.42 -3.43
N SER A 184 -16.70 3.84 -3.09
CA SER A 184 -17.19 3.82 -1.72
C SER A 184 -17.59 2.41 -1.26
N GLY A 185 -17.70 2.22 0.05
CA GLY A 185 -18.24 1.00 0.67
C GLY A 185 -17.30 -0.21 0.66
N ILE A 186 -16.01 -0.01 0.43
CA ILE A 186 -15.01 -1.07 0.54
C ILE A 186 -14.72 -1.35 2.01
N GLN A 187 -14.81 -2.63 2.38
CA GLN A 187 -14.59 -3.11 3.73
C GLN A 187 -13.57 -4.24 3.73
N TRP A 188 -12.64 -4.20 4.70
CA TRP A 188 -11.77 -5.32 4.95
C TRP A 188 -12.49 -6.39 5.77
N PRO A 189 -12.28 -7.68 5.49
CA PRO A 189 -12.78 -8.74 6.37
C PRO A 189 -12.25 -8.57 7.80
N ALA A 190 -12.99 -9.10 8.78
CA ALA A 190 -12.57 -9.08 10.18
C ALA A 190 -11.12 -9.56 10.36
N ASP A 191 -10.37 -8.92 11.24
CA ASP A 191 -8.95 -9.19 11.55
C ASP A 191 -7.95 -8.79 10.44
N TYR A 192 -8.42 -8.24 9.31
CA TYR A 192 -7.54 -7.64 8.30
C TYR A 192 -7.44 -6.13 8.50
N GLU A 193 -6.25 -5.61 8.36
CA GLU A 193 -5.99 -4.17 8.37
C GLU A 193 -5.25 -3.74 7.11
N PHE A 194 -5.55 -2.53 6.64
CA PHE A 194 -4.83 -1.92 5.52
C PHE A 194 -3.36 -1.75 5.86
N ILE A 195 -2.47 -2.18 4.97
CA ILE A 195 -1.03 -2.09 5.16
C ILE A 195 -0.38 -1.14 4.15
N PHE A 196 -0.63 -1.32 2.86
CA PHE A 196 -0.06 -0.46 1.83
C PHE A 196 -0.89 -0.48 0.55
N GLN A 197 -0.64 0.51 -0.30
CA GLN A 197 -1.22 0.59 -1.64
C GLN A 197 -0.18 0.90 -2.69
N ILE A 198 -0.45 0.42 -3.90
CA ILE A 198 0.29 0.74 -5.12
C ILE A 198 -0.71 1.39 -6.08
N THR A 199 -0.51 2.65 -6.40
CA THR A 199 -1.38 3.43 -7.29
C THR A 199 -0.79 3.55 -8.68
N GLU A 200 -1.54 4.11 -9.62
CA GLU A 200 -1.02 4.51 -10.91
C GLU A 200 0.22 5.42 -10.75
N ASP A 201 1.25 5.18 -11.56
CA ASP A 201 2.49 5.96 -11.60
C ASP A 201 2.87 6.29 -13.05
N PRO A 202 2.51 7.47 -13.54
CA PRO A 202 2.82 7.89 -14.91
C PRO A 202 4.32 7.94 -15.20
N LYS A 203 5.17 8.22 -14.19
CA LYS A 203 6.61 8.29 -14.35
C LYS A 203 7.24 6.91 -14.56
N ALA A 204 6.82 5.94 -13.76
CA ALA A 204 7.21 4.55 -13.94
C ALA A 204 6.45 3.87 -15.08
N LYS A 205 5.43 4.50 -15.64
CA LYS A 205 4.48 3.91 -16.59
C LYS A 205 3.79 2.67 -15.99
N PHE A 206 3.50 2.75 -14.71
CA PHE A 206 2.70 1.74 -14.03
C PHE A 206 1.25 2.15 -14.05
N GLY A 207 0.39 1.23 -14.44
CA GLY A 207 -1.06 1.34 -14.38
C GLY A 207 -1.65 -0.02 -14.67
N ILE A 208 -2.63 -0.42 -13.87
CA ILE A 208 -3.30 -1.71 -14.00
C ILE A 208 -4.63 -1.52 -14.72
N ILE A 209 -5.36 -0.50 -14.32
CA ILE A 209 -6.64 -0.07 -14.89
C ILE A 209 -6.66 1.46 -14.78
N HIS A 210 -7.40 2.14 -15.64
CA HIS A 210 -7.45 3.61 -15.65
C HIS A 210 -7.75 4.20 -14.27
N GLY A 211 -6.80 4.97 -13.75
CA GLY A 211 -6.90 5.63 -12.45
C GLY A 211 -6.99 4.69 -11.25
N GLY A 212 -6.64 3.42 -11.43
CA GLY A 212 -6.84 2.41 -10.39
C GLY A 212 -5.67 2.25 -9.42
N GLY A 213 -6.00 1.67 -8.25
CA GLY A 213 -5.06 1.27 -7.21
C GLY A 213 -5.22 -0.19 -6.81
N ILE A 214 -4.15 -0.74 -6.25
CA ILE A 214 -4.18 -2.02 -5.54
C ILE A 214 -3.88 -1.74 -4.09
N TYR A 215 -4.75 -2.22 -3.25
CA TYR A 215 -4.71 -2.06 -1.81
C TYR A 215 -4.47 -3.41 -1.17
N PHE A 216 -3.55 -3.48 -0.23
CA PHE A 216 -3.16 -4.70 0.43
C PHE A 216 -3.46 -4.61 1.92
N ALA A 217 -4.13 -5.64 2.43
CA ALA A 217 -4.40 -5.80 3.85
C ALA A 217 -3.82 -7.12 4.36
N LYS A 218 -3.41 -7.13 5.63
CA LYS A 218 -2.82 -8.28 6.28
C LYS A 218 -3.63 -8.69 7.49
N ASN A 219 -3.84 -9.99 7.66
CA ASN A 219 -4.52 -10.54 8.82
C ASN A 219 -3.60 -10.51 10.04
N SER A 220 -4.05 -9.89 11.12
CA SER A 220 -3.27 -9.73 12.36
C SER A 220 -3.04 -11.04 13.12
N LYS A 221 -3.83 -12.10 12.84
CA LYS A 221 -3.76 -13.38 13.53
C LYS A 221 -3.05 -14.46 12.73
N THR A 222 -3.31 -14.53 11.41
CA THR A 222 -2.79 -15.58 10.54
C THR A 222 -1.61 -15.12 9.69
N ASN A 223 -1.35 -13.81 9.61
CA ASN A 223 -0.37 -13.17 8.73
C ASN A 223 -0.67 -13.32 7.23
N ASP A 224 -1.85 -13.79 6.85
CA ASP A 224 -2.25 -13.89 5.45
C ASP A 224 -2.49 -12.52 4.84
N TRP A 225 -2.22 -12.41 3.54
CA TRP A 225 -2.46 -11.22 2.75
C TRP A 225 -3.70 -11.34 1.88
N ILE A 226 -4.46 -10.27 1.80
CA ILE A 226 -5.49 -10.08 0.79
C ILE A 226 -5.26 -8.79 0.03
N ALA A 227 -5.81 -8.70 -1.17
CA ALA A 227 -5.76 -7.50 -1.97
C ALA A 227 -7.15 -7.11 -2.45
N HIS A 228 -7.34 -5.82 -2.63
CA HIS A 228 -8.47 -5.21 -3.32
C HIS A 228 -7.93 -4.34 -4.46
N CYS A 229 -8.68 -4.25 -5.54
CA CYS A 229 -8.36 -3.36 -6.65
C CYS A 229 -9.63 -2.63 -7.07
N ASP A 230 -9.54 -1.33 -7.15
CA ASP A 230 -10.61 -0.50 -7.68
C ASP A 230 -10.08 0.50 -8.71
N PHE A 231 -10.99 1.18 -9.39
CA PHE A 231 -10.69 2.11 -10.48
C PHE A 231 -11.80 3.14 -10.65
N LEU A 232 -11.49 4.24 -11.27
CA LEU A 232 -12.43 5.32 -11.61
C LEU A 232 -13.36 4.95 -12.75
#